data_14516196e8d0bf2f123c0045e8c55c7d
#
_entry.id   14516196e8d0bf2f123c0045e8c55c7d
#
_cell.length_a   1.000
_cell.length_b   1.000
_cell.length_c   1.000
_cell.angle_alpha   90.00
_cell.angle_beta   90.00
_cell.angle_gamma   90.00
#
_symmetry.space_group_name_H-M   'P 1'
#
loop_
_entity.id
_entity.type
_entity.pdbx_description
1 polymer ?
#
loop_
_entity_poly.entity_id
_entity_poly.type
_entity_poly.pdbx_seq_one_letter_code
_entity_poly.pdbx_strand_id
1 'polypeptide(L)' 'MIKKITITSEGDFDKITFSREKNSSYIDMEFSYRNGCRYSSFKLEDMIKVIEILKEQK' A
#
# COMPACT_ATOMS: atom_id res chain seq x y z
N MET A 1 11.15 12.91 6.01
CA MET A 1 11.60 11.50 5.92
C MET A 1 10.46 10.63 5.41
N ILE A 2 10.72 9.82 4.40
CA ILE A 2 9.75 8.91 3.82
C ILE A 2 9.93 7.53 4.43
N LYS A 3 8.85 6.94 4.90
CA LYS A 3 8.88 5.55 5.34
C LYS A 3 8.38 4.66 4.21
N LYS A 4 9.09 3.55 3.99
CA LYS A 4 8.73 2.60 2.96
C LYS A 4 8.67 1.19 3.52
N ILE A 5 7.67 0.45 3.09
CA ILE A 5 7.51 -0.95 3.44
C ILE A 5 7.18 -1.70 2.15
N THR A 6 7.91 -2.76 1.89
CA THR A 6 7.68 -3.57 0.70
C THR A 6 7.19 -4.96 1.11
N ILE A 7 6.12 -5.40 0.47
CA ILE A 7 5.53 -6.72 0.70
C ILE A 7 5.58 -7.50 -0.60
N THR A 8 6.04 -8.75 -0.50
CA THR A 8 6.03 -9.66 -1.64
C THR A 8 4.62 -10.18 -1.83
N SER A 9 4.13 -10.13 -3.06
CA SER A 9 2.80 -10.60 -3.39
C SER A 9 2.87 -12.04 -3.89
N GLU A 10 1.79 -12.78 -3.63
CA GLU A 10 1.62 -14.13 -4.18
C GLU A 10 0.69 -14.13 -5.39
N GLY A 11 0.25 -12.94 -5.81
CA GLY A 11 -0.68 -12.79 -6.92
C GLY A 11 -0.01 -12.33 -8.20
N ASP A 12 -0.70 -11.47 -8.92
CA ASP A 12 -0.25 -10.96 -10.20
C ASP A 12 0.90 -9.96 -10.09
N PHE A 13 1.11 -9.41 -8.89
CA PHE A 13 2.18 -8.45 -8.66
C PHE A 13 3.39 -9.17 -8.10
N ASP A 14 4.58 -8.70 -8.46
CA ASP A 14 5.79 -9.22 -7.85
C ASP A 14 5.92 -8.71 -6.42
N LYS A 15 5.63 -7.44 -6.21
CA LYS A 15 5.68 -6.84 -4.88
C LYS A 15 4.90 -5.54 -4.86
N ILE A 16 4.54 -5.11 -3.66
CA ILE A 16 3.87 -3.83 -3.45
C ILE A 16 4.70 -3.04 -2.44
N THR A 17 5.03 -1.82 -2.77
CA THR A 17 5.75 -0.92 -1.89
C THR A 17 4.80 0.17 -1.41
N PHE A 18 4.68 0.29 -0.10
CA PHE A 18 3.89 1.34 0.53
C PHE A 18 4.83 2.41 1.05
N SER A 19 4.50 3.66 0.82
CA SER A 19 5.30 4.75 1.34
C SER A 19 4.39 5.88 1.81
N ARG A 20 4.90 6.65 2.77
CA ARG A 20 4.17 7.80 3.29
C ARG A 20 5.16 8.89 3.65
N GLU A 21 4.92 10.07 3.15
CA GLU A 21 5.70 11.22 3.56
C GLU A 21 5.26 11.68 4.93
N LYS A 22 6.19 12.33 5.65
CA LYS A 22 5.90 12.83 6.98
C LYS A 22 4.69 13.77 6.94
N ASN A 23 3.74 13.51 7.83
CA ASN A 23 2.52 14.31 7.98
C ASN A 23 1.60 14.30 6.77
N SER A 24 1.79 13.37 5.84
CA SER A 24 0.88 13.22 4.72
C SER A 24 -0.38 12.49 5.14
N SER A 25 -1.52 12.91 4.57
CA SER A 25 -2.80 12.24 4.78
C SER A 25 -2.98 11.08 3.80
N TYR A 26 -2.00 10.83 2.94
CA TYR A 26 -2.10 9.81 1.90
C TYR A 26 -0.98 8.79 2.03
N ILE A 27 -1.28 7.59 1.60
CA ILE A 27 -0.29 6.53 1.46
C ILE A 27 -0.12 6.28 -0.03
N ASP A 28 1.12 6.27 -0.47
CA ASP A 28 1.45 5.96 -1.85
C ASP A 28 1.76 4.49 -1.98
N MET A 29 1.26 3.89 -3.06
CA MET A 29 1.46 2.47 -3.32
C MET A 29 2.07 2.30 -4.70
N GLU A 30 3.12 1.51 -4.76
CA GLU A 30 3.75 1.13 -6.02
C GLU A 30 3.57 -0.37 -6.22
N PHE A 31 2.88 -0.73 -7.28
CA PHE A 31 2.65 -2.13 -7.66
C PHE A 31 3.68 -2.51 -8.71
N SER A 32 4.55 -3.45 -8.40
CA SER A 32 5.60 -3.89 -9.33
C SER A 32 5.15 -5.15 -10.04
N TYR A 33 5.19 -5.11 -11.36
CA TYR A 33 4.91 -6.25 -12.24
C TYR A 33 6.19 -6.70 -12.92
N ARG A 34 6.12 -7.82 -13.60
CA ARG A 34 7.25 -8.30 -14.39
C ARG A 34 7.70 -7.28 -15.43
N ASN A 35 6.74 -6.60 -16.06
CA ASN A 35 7.02 -5.70 -17.18
C ASN A 35 6.76 -4.23 -16.88
N GLY A 36 6.78 -3.84 -15.62
CA GLY A 36 6.57 -2.44 -15.27
C GLY A 36 6.03 -2.25 -13.88
N CYS A 37 5.54 -1.06 -13.63
CA CYS A 37 4.96 -0.74 -12.33
C CYS A 37 3.80 0.24 -12.50
N ARG A 38 2.95 0.28 -11.49
CA ARG A 38 1.84 1.22 -11.41
C ARG A 38 1.85 1.88 -10.05
N TYR A 39 1.33 3.10 -10.01
CA TYR A 39 1.28 3.90 -8.79
C TYR A 39 -0.15 4.28 -8.48
N SER A 40 -0.47 4.30 -7.19
CA SER A 40 -1.76 4.75 -6.70
C SER A 40 -1.57 5.39 -5.34
N SER A 41 -2.49 6.26 -4.96
CA SER A 41 -2.48 6.89 -3.65
C SER A 41 -3.85 6.73 -3.00
N PHE A 42 -3.86 6.50 -1.70
CA PHE A 42 -5.08 6.31 -0.93
C PHE A 42 -5.02 7.14 0.33
N LYS A 43 -6.18 7.55 0.83
CA LYS A 43 -6.23 8.24 2.10
C LYS A 43 -5.88 7.28 3.22
N LEU A 44 -5.03 7.73 4.13
CA LEU A 44 -4.62 6.94 5.28
C LEU A 44 -5.83 6.47 6.09
N GLU A 45 -6.80 7.35 6.32
CA GLU A 45 -8.00 7.02 7.09
C GLU A 45 -8.78 5.88 6.46
N ASP A 46 -8.90 5.88 5.14
CA ASP A 46 -9.64 4.83 4.43
C ASP A 46 -8.94 3.49 4.53
N MET A 47 -7.61 3.49 4.45
CA MET A 47 -6.84 2.27 4.56
C MET A 47 -6.92 1.66 5.94
N ILE A 48 -6.87 2.50 6.98
CA ILE A 48 -7.02 2.03 8.36
C ILE A 48 -8.39 1.40 8.55
N LYS A 49 -9.42 2.05 8.01
CA LYS A 49 -10.78 1.57 8.12
C LYS A 49 -10.96 0.20 7.46
N VAL A 50 -10.41 0.04 6.26
CA VAL A 50 -10.47 -1.24 5.55
C VAL A 50 -9.78 -2.34 6.35
N ILE A 51 -8.59 -2.05 6.85
CA ILE A 51 -7.82 -3.04 7.62
C ILE A 51 -8.58 -3.46 8.89
N GLU A 52 -9.16 -2.51 9.60
CA GLU A 52 -9.90 -2.81 10.82
C GLU A 52 -11.13 -3.68 10.54
N ILE A 53 -11.84 -3.38 9.46
CA ILE A 53 -13.01 -4.18 9.07
C ILE A 53 -12.60 -5.61 8.71
N LEU A 54 -11.53 -5.75 7.95
CA LEU A 54 -11.04 -7.07 7.53
C LEU A 54 -10.52 -7.88 8.71
N LYS A 55 -9.91 -7.22 9.69
CA LYS A 55 -9.40 -7.91 10.89
C LYS A 55 -10.52 -8.50 11.73
N GLU A 56 -11.70 -7.89 11.71
CA GLU A 56 -12.84 -8.36 12.48
C GLU A 56 -13.56 -9.53 11.83
N GLN A 57 -13.31 -9.78 10.55
CA GLN A 57 -13.90 -10.92 9.86
C GLN A 57 -13.23 -12.22 10.32
N LYS A 58 -14.05 -13.20 10.55
CA LYS A 58 -13.57 -14.53 10.92
C LYS A 58 -13.65 -15.48 9.73
#